data_0c24ee3e16687c6b4e6d7c27cdbca256
#
_entry.id   0c24ee3e16687c6b4e6d7c27cdbca256
#
_cell.length_a   1.000
_cell.length_b   1.000
_cell.length_c   1.000
_cell.angle_alpha   90.00
_cell.angle_beta   90.00
_cell.angle_gamma   90.00
#
_symmetry.space_group_name_H-M   'P 1'
#
loop_
_entity.id
_entity.type
_entity.pdbx_description
1 polymer ?
#
loop_
_entity_poly.entity_id
_entity_poly.type
_entity_poly.pdbx_seq_one_letter_code
_entity_poly.pdbx_strand_id
1 'polypeptide(L)'
;SPARTELRQAELSLEAAKAKQGSLRVSSRGENLFWVTAPRSGTVVDLDVVGSQEVTPDRDKPLVRLSDLDQVMVVADLQEADALDMTQGQDVTVTTRDGIVRAGKVDRVSEVVDPLRRTVEVRVRVPNDDRRFRPNAFVEVTPTPPTGVKRVRVPDSAVVTDGARSVVFVARDSNRLERVAVTPGRRRDGEVELRGGLASGDRFVARGALLLENQIELAD
;
A
#
# COMPACT_ATOMS: atom_id res chain seq x y z
N SER A 1 -58.21 12.09 17.01
CA SER A 1 -58.26 13.39 17.74
C SER A 1 -56.87 14.04 17.63
N PRO A 2 -56.76 15.34 17.29
CA PRO A 2 -55.48 16.02 17.08
C PRO A 2 -54.52 15.86 18.29
N ALA A 3 -55.03 15.87 19.50
CA ALA A 3 -54.26 15.70 20.73
C ALA A 3 -53.49 14.36 20.80
N ARG A 4 -54.03 13.27 20.22
CA ARG A 4 -53.34 11.96 20.14
C ARG A 4 -52.18 11.98 19.16
N THR A 5 -52.30 12.74 18.09
CA THR A 5 -51.24 12.89 17.09
C THR A 5 -50.08 13.72 17.63
N GLU A 6 -50.38 14.79 18.35
CA GLU A 6 -49.36 15.63 19.02
C GLU A 6 -48.62 14.89 20.12
N LEU A 7 -49.33 14.10 20.94
CA LEU A 7 -48.71 13.25 21.98
C LEU A 7 -47.73 12.25 21.33
N ARG A 8 -48.15 11.55 20.27
CA ARG A 8 -47.34 10.56 19.59
C ARG A 8 -46.11 11.19 18.91
N GLN A 9 -46.24 12.40 18.42
CA GLN A 9 -45.14 13.12 17.81
C GLN A 9 -44.13 13.61 18.87
N ALA A 10 -44.59 14.01 20.03
CA ALA A 10 -43.77 14.38 21.19
C ALA A 10 -43.03 13.14 21.75
N GLU A 11 -43.69 11.99 21.84
CA GLU A 11 -43.05 10.73 22.25
C GLU A 11 -41.94 10.27 21.27
N LEU A 12 -42.20 10.35 19.97
CA LEU A 12 -41.19 10.00 18.96
C LEU A 12 -39.99 10.97 18.99
N SER A 13 -40.24 12.26 19.21
CA SER A 13 -39.14 13.23 19.33
C SER A 13 -38.34 13.02 20.63
N LEU A 14 -38.96 12.63 21.70
CA LEU A 14 -38.31 12.29 22.97
C LEU A 14 -37.46 11.00 22.83
N GLU A 15 -37.99 9.97 22.18
CA GLU A 15 -37.25 8.75 21.91
C GLU A 15 -36.03 9.00 20.97
N ALA A 16 -36.21 9.82 19.93
CA ALA A 16 -35.12 10.23 19.05
C ALA A 16 -34.04 11.03 19.79
N ALA A 17 -34.44 11.93 20.69
CA ALA A 17 -33.52 12.69 21.53
C ALA A 17 -32.77 11.80 22.53
N LYS A 18 -33.45 10.83 23.15
CA LYS A 18 -32.81 9.83 24.04
C LYS A 18 -31.85 8.92 23.30
N ALA A 19 -32.20 8.47 22.10
CA ALA A 19 -31.32 7.66 21.26
C ALA A 19 -30.08 8.46 20.83
N LYS A 20 -30.23 9.73 20.45
CA LYS A 20 -29.13 10.63 20.14
C LYS A 20 -28.24 10.88 21.37
N GLN A 21 -28.78 11.06 22.54
CA GLN A 21 -28.05 11.21 23.80
C GLN A 21 -27.26 9.91 24.14
N GLY A 22 -27.88 8.75 23.99
CA GLY A 22 -27.23 7.45 24.22
C GLY A 22 -26.07 7.17 23.25
N SER A 23 -26.16 7.65 22.02
CA SER A 23 -25.10 7.51 21.03
C SER A 23 -23.87 8.38 21.30
N LEU A 24 -24.04 9.50 22.02
CA LEU A 24 -22.98 10.45 22.33
C LEU A 24 -22.09 10.02 23.51
N ARG A 25 -22.38 8.90 24.19
CA ARG A 25 -21.64 8.45 25.38
C ARG A 25 -21.36 9.55 26.39
N VAL A 26 -22.36 10.38 26.61
CA VAL A 26 -22.33 11.51 27.52
C VAL A 26 -22.97 11.09 28.83
N SER A 27 -22.25 11.19 29.94
CA SER A 27 -22.80 10.99 31.27
C SER A 27 -23.03 12.33 31.94
N SER A 28 -24.22 12.54 32.52
CA SER A 28 -24.51 13.76 33.27
C SER A 28 -23.88 13.66 34.67
N ARG A 29 -23.29 14.76 35.13
CA ARG A 29 -22.78 14.91 36.50
C ARG A 29 -23.37 16.20 37.10
N GLY A 30 -24.62 16.15 37.51
CA GLY A 30 -25.38 17.29 37.94
C GLY A 30 -26.27 17.88 36.84
N GLU A 31 -27.00 18.94 37.13
CA GLU A 31 -28.05 19.47 36.24
C GLU A 31 -27.55 20.02 34.90
N ASN A 32 -26.25 20.40 34.77
CA ASN A 32 -25.74 21.03 33.55
C ASN A 32 -24.29 20.58 33.18
N LEU A 33 -23.78 19.50 33.75
CA LEU A 33 -22.43 18.99 33.45
C LEU A 33 -22.49 17.64 32.75
N PHE A 34 -21.83 17.56 31.61
CA PHE A 34 -21.74 16.35 30.83
C PHE A 34 -20.30 15.93 30.65
N TRP A 35 -20.01 14.65 30.80
CA TRP A 35 -18.71 14.05 30.53
C TRP A 35 -18.76 13.32 29.21
N VAL A 36 -17.83 13.65 28.31
CA VAL A 36 -17.58 12.88 27.09
C VAL A 36 -16.48 11.87 27.40
N THR A 37 -16.81 10.58 27.36
CA THR A 37 -15.84 9.52 27.67
C THR A 37 -15.32 8.87 26.41
N ALA A 38 -14.03 8.51 26.43
CA ALA A 38 -13.41 7.76 25.33
C ALA A 38 -14.07 6.37 25.19
N PRO A 39 -14.47 5.95 23.97
CA PRO A 39 -15.11 4.66 23.75
C PRO A 39 -14.13 3.47 23.90
N ARG A 40 -12.83 3.73 23.80
CA ARG A 40 -11.73 2.77 23.88
C ARG A 40 -10.44 3.45 24.31
N SER A 41 -9.46 2.65 24.75
CA SER A 41 -8.10 3.12 25.01
C SER A 41 -7.45 3.59 23.71
N GLY A 42 -6.53 4.52 23.81
CA GLY A 42 -5.80 5.06 22.68
C GLY A 42 -5.03 6.31 23.05
N THR A 43 -4.27 6.82 22.10
CA THR A 43 -3.55 8.08 22.24
C THR A 43 -4.39 9.19 21.58
N VAL A 44 -4.50 10.34 22.24
CA VAL A 44 -5.09 11.54 21.65
C VAL A 44 -4.16 12.05 20.56
N VAL A 45 -4.62 11.98 19.30
CA VAL A 45 -3.84 12.43 18.14
C VAL A 45 -4.30 13.79 17.61
N ASP A 46 -5.50 14.20 17.98
CA ASP A 46 -6.05 15.49 17.62
C ASP A 46 -7.01 15.97 18.71
N LEU A 47 -6.93 17.26 19.07
CA LEU A 47 -7.77 17.91 20.05
C LEU A 47 -8.22 19.25 19.49
N ASP A 48 -9.49 19.32 19.05
CA ASP A 48 -10.09 20.51 18.44
C ASP A 48 -11.07 21.20 19.42
N VAL A 49 -10.58 21.45 20.64
CA VAL A 49 -11.38 22.13 21.68
C VAL A 49 -10.45 23.01 22.54
N VAL A 50 -10.93 24.21 22.83
CA VAL A 50 -10.27 25.17 23.73
C VAL A 50 -11.17 25.42 24.93
N GLY A 51 -10.56 25.71 26.11
CA GLY A 51 -11.31 26.02 27.31
C GLY A 51 -12.32 27.17 27.06
N SER A 52 -13.51 27.04 27.58
CA SER A 52 -14.64 28.00 27.42
C SER A 52 -15.18 28.15 26.01
N GLN A 53 -14.87 27.24 25.11
CA GLN A 53 -15.43 27.21 23.76
C GLN A 53 -16.84 26.61 23.78
N GLU A 54 -17.78 27.27 23.09
CA GLU A 54 -19.09 26.69 22.83
C GLU A 54 -18.98 25.54 21.84
N VAL A 55 -19.60 24.42 22.17
CA VAL A 55 -19.61 23.22 21.36
C VAL A 55 -21.02 22.87 20.95
N THR A 56 -21.27 22.85 19.65
CA THR A 56 -22.57 22.48 19.07
C THR A 56 -22.55 21.07 18.50
N PRO A 57 -23.70 20.36 18.47
CA PRO A 57 -23.81 19.03 17.89
C PRO A 57 -23.51 18.95 16.39
N ASP A 58 -23.63 20.04 15.67
CA ASP A 58 -23.53 20.12 14.21
C ASP A 58 -22.08 20.45 13.72
N ARG A 59 -21.08 20.20 14.58
CA ARG A 59 -19.68 20.40 14.19
C ARG A 59 -19.26 19.40 13.12
N ASP A 60 -18.57 19.87 12.08
CA ASP A 60 -17.95 19.03 11.03
C ASP A 60 -16.73 18.24 11.55
N LYS A 61 -16.04 18.77 12.58
CA LYS A 61 -14.85 18.16 13.15
C LYS A 61 -15.12 17.54 14.52
N PRO A 62 -14.54 16.36 14.78
CA PRO A 62 -14.62 15.75 16.11
C PRO A 62 -13.85 16.56 17.15
N LEU A 63 -14.35 16.61 18.39
CA LEU A 63 -13.69 17.30 19.52
C LEU A 63 -12.32 16.68 19.85
N VAL A 64 -12.28 15.37 19.83
CA VAL A 64 -11.09 14.56 20.17
C VAL A 64 -11.00 13.40 19.20
N ARG A 65 -9.82 13.17 18.66
CA ARG A 65 -9.52 11.98 17.86
C ARG A 65 -8.55 11.10 18.63
N LEU A 66 -8.99 9.86 18.86
CA LEU A 66 -8.17 8.81 19.47
C LEU A 66 -7.70 7.84 18.40
N SER A 67 -6.45 7.43 18.46
CA SER A 67 -5.89 6.40 17.61
C SER A 67 -5.06 5.42 18.42
N ASP A 68 -5.06 4.16 18.01
CA ASP A 68 -4.06 3.19 18.42
C ASP A 68 -2.80 3.48 17.60
N LEU A 69 -1.70 3.74 18.27
CA LEU A 69 -0.40 4.03 17.64
C LEU A 69 0.58 2.87 17.71
N ASP A 70 0.22 1.76 18.34
CA ASP A 70 1.08 0.57 18.49
C ASP A 70 1.20 -0.18 17.15
N GLN A 71 0.33 0.17 16.20
CA GLN A 71 0.37 -0.29 14.83
C GLN A 71 0.04 0.85 13.87
N VAL A 72 0.79 0.97 12.79
CA VAL A 72 0.53 1.97 11.74
C VAL A 72 0.21 1.29 10.42
N MET A 73 -0.70 1.91 9.66
CA MET A 73 -1.02 1.52 8.30
C MET A 73 -0.28 2.45 7.35
N VAL A 74 0.66 1.90 6.59
CA VAL A 74 1.35 2.60 5.52
C VAL A 74 0.55 2.42 4.23
N VAL A 75 0.28 3.52 3.55
CA VAL A 75 -0.36 3.53 2.23
C VAL A 75 0.71 3.92 1.22
N ALA A 76 0.98 3.01 0.29
CA ALA A 76 1.96 3.20 -0.78
C ALA A 76 1.25 3.15 -2.13
N ASP A 77 1.54 4.14 -2.98
CA ASP A 77 1.07 4.18 -4.36
C ASP A 77 2.18 3.61 -5.26
N LEU A 78 1.98 2.40 -5.78
CA LEU A 78 2.91 1.72 -6.68
C LEU A 78 2.48 1.87 -8.13
N GLN A 79 3.45 1.94 -9.05
CA GLN A 79 3.13 1.81 -10.46
C GLN A 79 2.54 0.41 -10.73
N GLU A 80 1.63 0.33 -11.70
CA GLU A 80 0.92 -0.93 -12.02
C GLU A 80 1.87 -2.11 -12.22
N ALA A 81 2.98 -1.89 -12.94
CA ALA A 81 3.99 -2.93 -13.19
C ALA A 81 4.67 -3.45 -11.90
N ASP A 82 4.88 -2.58 -10.92
CA ASP A 82 5.47 -2.95 -9.62
C ASP A 82 4.44 -3.59 -8.70
N ALA A 83 3.18 -3.20 -8.82
CA ALA A 83 2.08 -3.75 -8.03
C ALA A 83 1.74 -5.20 -8.41
N LEU A 84 2.01 -5.62 -9.66
CA LEU A 84 1.82 -7.01 -10.11
C LEU A 84 2.63 -8.03 -9.31
N ASP A 85 3.75 -7.61 -8.72
CA ASP A 85 4.59 -8.47 -7.89
C ASP A 85 4.22 -8.44 -6.41
N MET A 86 3.22 -7.62 -6.03
CA MET A 86 2.79 -7.49 -4.65
C MET A 86 1.61 -8.41 -4.36
N THR A 87 1.73 -9.17 -3.27
CA THR A 87 0.66 -10.07 -2.83
C THR A 87 0.32 -9.81 -1.36
N GLN A 88 -0.93 -10.04 -0.99
CA GLN A 88 -1.37 -9.97 0.40
C GLN A 88 -0.55 -10.94 1.26
N GLY A 89 -0.14 -10.51 2.44
CA GLY A 89 0.70 -11.27 3.37
C GLY A 89 2.20 -11.23 3.09
N GLN A 90 2.61 -10.63 1.96
CA GLN A 90 4.03 -10.50 1.61
C GLN A 90 4.77 -9.62 2.62
N ASP A 91 6.00 -10.03 2.96
CA ASP A 91 6.89 -9.23 3.79
C ASP A 91 7.49 -8.07 2.99
N VAL A 92 7.52 -6.91 3.62
CA VAL A 92 8.12 -5.70 3.07
C VAL A 92 8.98 -5.02 4.13
N THR A 93 9.93 -4.23 3.67
CA THR A 93 10.72 -3.35 4.54
C THR A 93 10.21 -1.93 4.40
N VAL A 94 9.93 -1.30 5.52
CA VAL A 94 9.48 0.10 5.58
C VAL A 94 10.58 0.93 6.25
N THR A 95 11.01 1.98 5.57
CA THR A 95 12.08 2.87 6.03
C THR A 95 11.56 4.29 6.16
N THR A 96 11.77 4.90 7.30
CA THR A 96 11.46 6.32 7.51
C THR A 96 12.59 7.20 6.96
N ARG A 97 12.31 8.50 6.79
CA ARG A 97 13.31 9.45 6.27
C ARG A 97 14.54 9.59 7.17
N ASP A 98 14.41 9.38 8.47
CA ASP A 98 15.48 9.37 9.45
C ASP A 98 16.19 8.01 9.59
N GLY A 99 15.91 7.06 8.67
CA GLY A 99 16.63 5.80 8.55
C GLY A 99 16.15 4.69 9.48
N ILE A 100 14.99 4.83 10.13
CA ILE A 100 14.40 3.75 10.92
C ILE A 100 13.82 2.71 9.98
N VAL A 101 14.26 1.46 10.14
CA VAL A 101 13.82 0.32 9.32
C VAL A 101 12.94 -0.61 10.12
N ARG A 102 11.81 -1.02 9.55
CA ARG A 102 10.87 -1.99 10.13
C ARG A 102 10.37 -2.98 9.08
N ALA A 103 10.17 -4.19 9.55
CA ALA A 103 9.43 -5.18 8.77
C ALA A 103 7.92 -4.85 8.82
N GLY A 104 7.28 -4.91 7.67
CA GLY A 104 5.84 -4.79 7.52
C GLY A 104 5.28 -5.96 6.73
N LYS A 105 3.95 -6.10 6.77
CA LYS A 105 3.23 -7.07 5.93
C LYS A 105 2.22 -6.35 5.07
N VAL A 106 2.14 -6.76 3.80
CA VAL A 106 1.09 -6.29 2.90
C VAL A 106 -0.26 -6.77 3.43
N ASP A 107 -1.08 -5.81 3.82
CA ASP A 107 -2.44 -6.07 4.30
C ASP A 107 -3.42 -6.21 3.13
N ARG A 108 -3.28 -5.32 2.13
CA ARG A 108 -4.13 -5.32 0.95
C ARG A 108 -3.41 -4.68 -0.24
N VAL A 109 -3.64 -5.25 -1.42
CA VAL A 109 -3.34 -4.64 -2.73
C VAL A 109 -4.67 -4.27 -3.36
N SER A 110 -4.82 -3.04 -3.84
CA SER A 110 -6.04 -2.59 -4.52
C SER A 110 -6.19 -3.33 -5.86
N GLU A 111 -7.40 -3.72 -6.17
CA GLU A 111 -7.75 -4.28 -7.49
C GLU A 111 -8.05 -3.18 -8.53
N VAL A 112 -8.07 -1.92 -8.08
CA VAL A 112 -8.39 -0.77 -8.91
C VAL A 112 -7.16 0.10 -9.06
N VAL A 113 -6.85 0.45 -10.29
CA VAL A 113 -5.79 1.41 -10.66
C VAL A 113 -6.36 2.82 -10.57
N ASP A 114 -5.66 3.74 -9.92
CA ASP A 114 -5.99 5.16 -9.97
C ASP A 114 -5.75 5.67 -11.41
N PRO A 115 -6.77 6.12 -12.14
CA PRO A 115 -6.64 6.49 -13.54
C PRO A 115 -5.84 7.77 -13.76
N LEU A 116 -5.75 8.64 -12.75
CA LEU A 116 -5.03 9.90 -12.83
C LEU A 116 -3.53 9.70 -12.60
N ARG A 117 -3.19 8.88 -11.60
CA ARG A 117 -1.79 8.63 -11.20
C ARG A 117 -1.20 7.40 -11.86
N ARG A 118 -2.05 6.50 -12.39
CA ARG A 118 -1.69 5.16 -12.89
C ARG A 118 -0.95 4.33 -11.84
N THR A 119 -1.44 4.42 -10.61
CA THR A 119 -0.91 3.72 -9.45
C THR A 119 -1.94 2.79 -8.84
N VAL A 120 -1.43 1.75 -8.18
CA VAL A 120 -2.21 0.81 -7.37
C VAL A 120 -1.91 1.08 -5.91
N GLU A 121 -2.94 1.29 -5.10
CA GLU A 121 -2.79 1.46 -3.66
C GLU A 121 -2.44 0.13 -3.00
N VAL A 122 -1.35 0.12 -2.25
CA VAL A 122 -0.92 -1.01 -1.41
C VAL A 122 -0.91 -0.57 0.04
N ARG A 123 -1.62 -1.29 0.89
CA ARG A 123 -1.65 -1.07 2.33
C ARG A 123 -0.74 -2.04 3.02
N VAL A 124 0.13 -1.50 3.87
CA VAL A 124 1.12 -2.27 4.62
C VAL A 124 0.91 -2.03 6.11
N ARG A 125 0.78 -3.10 6.86
CA ARG A 125 0.69 -3.06 8.31
C ARG A 125 2.07 -3.14 8.92
N VAL A 126 2.41 -2.19 9.79
CA VAL A 126 3.73 -2.08 10.42
C VAL A 126 3.56 -1.99 11.93
N PRO A 127 4.19 -2.88 12.72
CA PRO A 127 4.25 -2.75 14.18
C PRO A 127 4.98 -1.45 14.57
N ASN A 128 4.48 -0.79 15.61
CA ASN A 128 5.01 0.51 16.06
C ASN A 128 5.03 0.62 17.60
N ASP A 129 5.45 -0.43 18.27
CA ASP A 129 5.45 -0.51 19.74
C ASP A 129 6.29 0.61 20.40
N ASP A 130 7.33 1.07 19.74
CA ASP A 130 8.18 2.18 20.17
C ASP A 130 7.69 3.57 19.74
N ARG A 131 6.58 3.62 19.00
CA ARG A 131 5.90 4.83 18.49
C ARG A 131 6.81 5.77 17.67
N ARG A 132 7.86 5.23 17.05
CA ARG A 132 8.78 6.00 16.21
C ARG A 132 8.23 6.27 14.82
N PHE A 133 7.30 5.45 14.33
CA PHE A 133 6.55 5.74 13.10
C PHE A 133 5.40 6.69 13.43
N ARG A 134 5.53 7.93 12.97
CA ARG A 134 4.53 8.97 13.21
C ARG A 134 3.45 8.93 12.13
N PRO A 135 2.17 9.01 12.49
CA PRO A 135 1.10 9.20 11.51
C PRO A 135 1.39 10.38 10.58
N ASN A 136 1.01 10.26 9.32
CA ASN A 136 1.22 11.26 8.26
C ASN A 136 2.71 11.53 7.91
N ALA A 137 3.65 10.72 8.38
CA ALA A 137 5.04 10.80 7.94
C ALA A 137 5.24 10.06 6.60
N PHE A 138 6.15 10.57 5.77
CA PHE A 138 6.56 9.87 4.55
C PHE A 138 7.53 8.75 4.90
N VAL A 139 7.31 7.60 4.25
CA VAL A 139 8.15 6.41 4.38
C VAL A 139 8.39 5.80 3.01
N GLU A 140 9.46 5.04 2.90
CA GLU A 140 9.77 4.22 1.74
C GLU A 140 9.39 2.78 2.01
N VAL A 141 8.72 2.13 1.05
CA VAL A 141 8.34 0.72 1.12
C VAL A 141 9.12 -0.05 0.08
N THR A 142 9.93 -1.01 0.53
CA THR A 142 10.70 -1.89 -0.33
C THR A 142 10.19 -3.32 -0.17
N PRO A 143 9.75 -3.99 -1.25
CA PRO A 143 9.36 -5.39 -1.19
C PRO A 143 10.55 -6.25 -0.74
N THR A 144 10.32 -7.13 0.21
CA THR A 144 11.30 -8.15 0.59
C THR A 144 11.20 -9.30 -0.41
N PRO A 145 12.28 -9.64 -1.13
CA PRO A 145 12.23 -10.78 -2.04
C PRO A 145 11.84 -12.05 -1.27
N PRO A 146 10.98 -12.91 -1.81
CA PRO A 146 10.66 -14.17 -1.17
C PRO A 146 11.94 -14.98 -1.01
N THR A 147 12.19 -15.48 0.21
CA THR A 147 13.37 -16.28 0.53
C THR A 147 13.37 -17.56 -0.31
N GLY A 148 14.45 -17.79 -1.04
CA GLY A 148 14.63 -19.02 -1.84
C GLY A 148 14.27 -18.90 -3.33
N VAL A 149 13.67 -17.82 -3.79
CA VAL A 149 13.46 -17.58 -5.22
C VAL A 149 14.75 -17.03 -5.82
N LYS A 150 15.53 -17.90 -6.47
CA LYS A 150 16.68 -17.48 -7.26
C LYS A 150 16.15 -16.86 -8.55
N ARG A 151 16.29 -15.58 -8.72
CA ARG A 151 15.98 -14.88 -9.96
C ARG A 151 17.26 -14.67 -10.77
N VAL A 152 17.20 -14.97 -12.06
CA VAL A 152 18.32 -14.75 -12.97
C VAL A 152 18.38 -13.25 -13.28
N ARG A 153 19.55 -12.64 -13.17
CA ARG A 153 19.82 -11.29 -13.62
C ARG A 153 20.75 -11.33 -14.81
N VAL A 154 20.48 -10.51 -15.79
CA VAL A 154 21.29 -10.40 -16.99
C VAL A 154 21.55 -8.91 -17.27
N PRO A 155 22.70 -8.57 -17.90
CA PRO A 155 22.91 -7.20 -18.36
C PRO A 155 21.78 -6.75 -19.28
N ASP A 156 21.38 -5.48 -19.21
CA ASP A 156 20.34 -4.91 -20.07
C ASP A 156 20.66 -5.10 -21.58
N SER A 157 21.94 -5.06 -21.92
CA SER A 157 22.45 -5.32 -23.29
C SER A 157 22.26 -6.73 -23.81
N ALA A 158 21.91 -7.69 -22.94
CA ALA A 158 21.64 -9.08 -23.32
C ALA A 158 20.19 -9.30 -23.74
N VAL A 159 19.29 -8.40 -23.35
CA VAL A 159 17.85 -8.49 -23.64
C VAL A 159 17.54 -7.66 -24.88
N VAL A 160 17.07 -8.31 -25.93
CA VAL A 160 16.63 -7.67 -27.17
C VAL A 160 15.12 -7.72 -27.26
N THR A 161 14.52 -6.67 -27.77
CA THR A 161 13.08 -6.61 -28.00
C THR A 161 12.80 -6.92 -29.47
N ASP A 162 12.08 -7.99 -29.71
CA ASP A 162 11.59 -8.40 -31.04
C ASP A 162 10.06 -8.20 -31.05
N GLY A 163 9.63 -7.12 -31.68
CA GLY A 163 8.23 -6.72 -31.68
C GLY A 163 7.68 -6.54 -30.25
N ALA A 164 6.74 -7.39 -29.87
CA ALA A 164 6.13 -7.37 -28.52
C ALA A 164 6.83 -8.32 -27.52
N ARG A 165 7.90 -9.02 -27.93
CA ARG A 165 8.57 -10.03 -27.12
C ARG A 165 9.97 -9.62 -26.74
N SER A 166 10.41 -9.98 -25.56
CA SER A 166 11.82 -9.86 -25.16
C SER A 166 12.49 -11.21 -25.30
N VAL A 167 13.68 -11.22 -25.89
CA VAL A 167 14.47 -12.43 -26.16
C VAL A 167 15.89 -12.31 -25.64
N VAL A 168 16.50 -13.42 -25.31
CA VAL A 168 17.92 -13.56 -24.98
C VAL A 168 18.49 -14.69 -25.84
N PHE A 169 19.71 -14.49 -26.36
CA PHE A 169 20.41 -15.52 -27.10
C PHE A 169 21.18 -16.44 -26.16
N VAL A 170 20.80 -17.70 -26.12
CA VAL A 170 21.39 -18.75 -25.26
C VAL A 170 22.26 -19.65 -26.10
N ALA A 171 23.51 -19.91 -25.64
CA ALA A 171 24.41 -20.86 -26.26
C ALA A 171 24.04 -22.28 -25.80
N ARG A 172 23.53 -23.09 -26.71
CA ARG A 172 23.25 -24.51 -26.45
C ARG A 172 24.49 -25.39 -26.69
N ASP A 173 25.22 -25.05 -27.74
CA ASP A 173 26.48 -25.71 -28.11
C ASP A 173 27.54 -24.66 -28.49
N SER A 174 28.77 -25.13 -28.77
CA SER A 174 29.89 -24.24 -29.11
C SER A 174 29.65 -23.39 -30.35
N ASN A 175 28.66 -23.73 -31.20
CA ASN A 175 28.40 -23.04 -32.47
C ASN A 175 26.90 -22.74 -32.73
N ARG A 176 26.05 -22.94 -31.73
CA ARG A 176 24.60 -22.76 -31.88
C ARG A 176 24.06 -21.83 -30.80
N LEU A 177 23.48 -20.70 -31.25
CA LEU A 177 22.73 -19.80 -30.43
C LEU A 177 21.23 -20.01 -30.67
N GLU A 178 20.48 -20.01 -29.61
CA GLU A 178 19.00 -20.16 -29.63
C GLU A 178 18.38 -18.88 -29.07
N ARG A 179 17.35 -18.39 -29.78
CA ARG A 179 16.51 -17.30 -29.27
C ARG A 179 15.55 -17.85 -28.24
N VAL A 180 15.69 -17.41 -27.01
CA VAL A 180 14.80 -17.80 -25.90
C VAL A 180 13.98 -16.61 -25.49
N ALA A 181 12.65 -16.76 -25.55
CA ALA A 181 11.73 -15.75 -25.06
C ALA A 181 11.87 -15.62 -23.54
N VAL A 182 12.02 -14.40 -23.05
CA VAL A 182 12.17 -14.10 -21.64
C VAL A 182 11.10 -13.12 -21.17
N THR A 183 10.77 -13.20 -19.90
CA THR A 183 9.88 -12.23 -19.27
C THR A 183 10.73 -11.29 -18.41
N PRO A 184 11.00 -10.06 -18.88
CA PRO A 184 11.76 -9.10 -18.09
C PRO A 184 10.95 -8.63 -16.88
N GLY A 185 11.64 -8.44 -15.77
CA GLY A 185 11.13 -7.85 -14.55
C GLY A 185 11.76 -6.48 -14.29
N ARG A 186 12.19 -6.25 -13.06
CA ARG A 186 12.79 -4.96 -12.65
C ARG A 186 14.14 -4.74 -13.31
N ARG A 187 14.36 -3.48 -13.73
CA ARG A 187 15.66 -2.99 -14.19
C ARG A 187 16.31 -2.17 -13.09
N ARG A 188 17.56 -2.51 -12.78
CA ARG A 188 18.34 -1.78 -11.78
C ARG A 188 19.83 -1.89 -12.08
N ASP A 189 20.55 -0.79 -11.98
CA ASP A 189 22.02 -0.74 -12.10
C ASP A 189 22.58 -1.34 -13.42
N GLY A 190 21.83 -1.22 -14.54
CA GLY A 190 22.21 -1.77 -15.84
C GLY A 190 21.94 -3.27 -16.00
N GLU A 191 21.25 -3.87 -15.06
CA GLU A 191 20.80 -5.27 -15.08
C GLU A 191 19.27 -5.37 -15.13
N VAL A 192 18.80 -6.42 -15.80
CA VAL A 192 17.39 -6.83 -15.85
C VAL A 192 17.22 -8.13 -15.09
N GLU A 193 16.31 -8.13 -14.17
CA GLU A 193 15.84 -9.37 -13.54
C GLU A 193 14.88 -10.08 -14.49
N LEU A 194 15.07 -11.36 -14.69
CA LEU A 194 14.19 -12.19 -15.51
C LEU A 194 13.24 -12.99 -14.62
N ARG A 195 11.93 -12.87 -14.88
CA ARG A 195 10.88 -13.64 -14.21
C ARG A 195 10.75 -15.06 -14.77
N GLY A 196 11.23 -15.25 -16.00
CA GLY A 196 11.21 -16.55 -16.69
C GLY A 196 11.97 -16.53 -18.00
N GLY A 197 12.20 -17.72 -18.55
CA GLY A 197 12.85 -17.93 -19.84
C GLY A 197 14.29 -18.41 -19.72
N LEU A 198 15.02 -18.07 -18.66
CA LEU A 198 16.41 -18.54 -18.43
C LEU A 198 16.52 -19.31 -17.13
N ALA A 199 17.31 -20.35 -17.12
CA ALA A 199 17.66 -21.11 -15.94
C ALA A 199 19.05 -20.71 -15.40
N SER A 200 19.27 -20.97 -14.11
CA SER A 200 20.58 -20.77 -13.50
C SER A 200 21.59 -21.75 -14.13
N GLY A 201 22.69 -21.21 -14.69
CA GLY A 201 23.72 -22.00 -15.39
C GLY A 201 23.63 -21.90 -16.90
N ASP A 202 22.56 -21.31 -17.46
CA ASP A 202 22.50 -21.07 -18.91
C ASP A 202 23.60 -20.08 -19.33
N ARG A 203 24.25 -20.38 -20.45
CA ARG A 203 25.27 -19.51 -21.08
C ARG A 203 24.57 -18.65 -22.11
N PHE A 204 24.67 -17.36 -21.99
CA PHE A 204 23.99 -16.41 -22.86
C PHE A 204 24.92 -15.32 -23.40
N VAL A 205 24.50 -14.64 -24.47
CA VAL A 205 25.21 -13.52 -25.09
C VAL A 205 24.98 -12.28 -24.25
N ALA A 206 25.98 -11.85 -23.49
CA ALA A 206 25.88 -10.68 -22.61
C ALA A 206 26.03 -9.34 -23.36
N ARG A 207 26.74 -9.33 -24.51
CA ARG A 207 26.96 -8.12 -25.33
C ARG A 207 26.85 -8.48 -26.80
N GLY A 208 26.33 -7.54 -27.61
CA GLY A 208 26.17 -7.75 -29.05
C GLY A 208 24.89 -8.52 -29.44
N ALA A 209 23.98 -8.77 -28.52
CA ALA A 209 22.72 -9.46 -28.80
C ALA A 209 21.90 -8.74 -29.90
N LEU A 210 21.88 -7.40 -29.90
CA LEU A 210 21.21 -6.61 -30.94
C LEU A 210 21.83 -6.80 -32.34
N LEU A 211 23.15 -7.00 -32.43
CA LEU A 211 23.79 -7.27 -33.71
C LEU A 211 23.38 -8.63 -34.27
N LEU A 212 23.23 -9.62 -33.42
CA LEU A 212 22.75 -10.93 -33.79
C LEU A 212 21.31 -10.89 -34.30
N GLU A 213 20.45 -10.13 -33.63
CA GLU A 213 19.06 -9.93 -34.04
C GLU A 213 18.98 -9.32 -35.43
N ASN A 214 19.70 -8.21 -35.68
CA ASN A 214 19.72 -7.55 -36.98
C ASN A 214 20.27 -8.48 -38.09
N GLN A 215 21.22 -9.38 -37.80
CA GLN A 215 21.71 -10.34 -38.78
C GLN A 215 20.67 -11.40 -39.14
N ILE A 216 19.84 -11.80 -38.20
CA ILE A 216 18.77 -12.78 -38.43
C ILE A 216 17.66 -12.14 -39.24
N GLU A 217 17.22 -10.92 -38.89
CA GLU A 217 16.20 -10.19 -39.65
C GLU A 217 16.59 -9.91 -41.11
N LEU A 218 17.89 -9.77 -41.38
CA LEU A 218 18.39 -9.57 -42.76
C LEU A 218 18.53 -10.87 -43.56
N ALA A 219 18.47 -12.03 -42.87
CA ALA A 219 18.63 -13.34 -43.48
C ALA A 219 17.30 -14.05 -43.80
N ASP A 220 16.21 -13.56 -43.24
CA ASP A 220 14.82 -14.00 -43.49
C ASP A 220 14.14 -13.10 -44.56
#